data_1e734e219e7dc65ff8429312f0151ce2
#
_entry.id   1e734e219e7dc65ff8429312f0151ce2
#
_cell.length_a   1.000
_cell.length_b   1.000
_cell.length_c   1.000
_cell.angle_alpha   90.00
_cell.angle_beta   90.00
_cell.angle_gamma   90.00
#
_symmetry.space_group_name_H-M   'P 1'
#
loop_
_entity.id
_entity.type
_entity.pdbx_description
1 polymer ?
#
loop_
_entity_poly.entity_id
_entity_poly.type
_entity_poly.pdbx_seq_one_letter_code
_entity_poly.pdbx_strand_id
1 'polypeptide(L)'
;MPNVWKKVLDPGELAEGRVTTVTVGHRSLCMTHHQGEICALDNRCPHQGGPLGEGSIENGWLRCPWHGWDFDPRTGDSPGGHDDGVEAFQTEVRDDGVYVSVPEEDAHVRTSTDVVAETLVNWGVRWVFGMVGHSNLGLADALRRQAGKGRMSYVAIRHEGAASFAVSAYGKLTGRPAACLAIAGPGATNLLTGLWDAHVDHAPGIALTGQVQSQWFGRAAFQELDLRSAFGGVSRWSATMLANTDY
;
A
#
# COMPACT_ATOMS: atom_id res chain seq x y z
N MET A 1 -9.06 -11.96 6.83
CA MET A 1 -7.61 -11.79 6.65
C MET A 1 -6.94 -11.99 7.99
N PRO A 2 -5.67 -12.41 8.08
CA PRO A 2 -5.00 -12.54 9.36
C PRO A 2 -4.82 -11.15 9.99
N ASN A 3 -4.91 -11.10 11.32
CA ASN A 3 -4.53 -9.92 12.09
C ASN A 3 -3.05 -10.00 12.45
N VAL A 4 -2.41 -8.85 12.59
CA VAL A 4 -1.03 -8.72 13.05
C VAL A 4 -0.97 -7.79 14.25
N TRP A 5 -0.10 -8.11 15.21
CA TRP A 5 0.17 -7.28 16.37
C TRP A 5 1.21 -6.21 16.05
N LYS A 6 0.89 -4.95 16.31
CA LYS A 6 1.80 -3.81 16.12
C LYS A 6 1.98 -3.07 17.43
N LYS A 7 3.24 -2.82 17.79
CA LYS A 7 3.57 -1.96 18.92
C LYS A 7 3.18 -0.53 18.59
N VAL A 8 2.45 0.11 19.49
CA VAL A 8 1.88 1.47 19.29
C VAL A 8 2.29 2.47 20.35
N LEU A 9 2.65 2.01 21.57
CA LEU A 9 3.10 2.86 22.66
C LEU A 9 4.25 2.19 23.42
N ASP A 10 5.13 2.99 23.98
CA ASP A 10 6.14 2.54 24.94
C ASP A 10 5.53 2.31 26.34
N PRO A 11 6.19 1.56 27.22
CA PRO A 11 5.69 1.32 28.57
C PRO A 11 5.50 2.65 29.32
N GLY A 12 4.28 2.87 29.84
CA GLY A 12 3.94 4.07 30.62
C GLY A 12 3.77 5.36 29.81
N GLU A 13 3.82 5.31 28.48
CA GLU A 13 3.67 6.48 27.63
C GLU A 13 2.28 7.12 27.74
N LEU A 14 1.23 6.33 27.93
CA LEU A 14 -0.14 6.82 28.10
C LEU A 14 -0.56 6.75 29.57
N ALA A 15 -0.69 7.88 30.23
CA ALA A 15 -1.12 7.97 31.64
C ALA A 15 -2.62 7.66 31.80
N GLU A 16 -3.00 7.20 33.00
CA GLU A 16 -4.42 6.97 33.36
C GLU A 16 -5.28 8.23 33.14
N GLY A 17 -6.48 8.03 32.60
CA GLY A 17 -7.43 9.10 32.26
C GLY A 17 -7.07 9.89 31.01
N ARG A 18 -6.06 9.47 30.23
CA ARG A 18 -5.61 10.16 29.02
C ARG A 18 -5.97 9.37 27.76
N VAL A 19 -6.00 10.10 26.67
CA VAL A 19 -6.16 9.55 25.31
C VAL A 19 -5.05 10.07 24.41
N THR A 20 -4.73 9.34 23.37
CA THR A 20 -3.76 9.77 22.36
C THR A 20 -4.07 9.16 21.02
N THR A 21 -3.66 9.82 19.94
CA THR A 21 -3.72 9.28 18.57
C THR A 21 -2.44 8.52 18.28
N VAL A 22 -2.57 7.28 17.78
CA VAL A 22 -1.46 6.52 17.19
C VAL A 22 -1.81 6.12 15.77
N THR A 23 -0.78 5.84 14.97
CA THR A 23 -0.96 5.42 13.57
C THR A 23 -0.37 4.05 13.34
N VAL A 24 -1.14 3.14 12.77
CA VAL A 24 -0.68 1.81 12.35
C VAL A 24 -0.92 1.68 10.84
N GLY A 25 0.15 1.73 10.06
CA GLY A 25 0.04 1.76 8.60
C GLY A 25 -0.69 3.01 8.11
N HIS A 26 -1.87 2.83 7.56
CA HIS A 26 -2.74 3.93 7.10
C HIS A 26 -3.94 4.17 8.06
N ARG A 27 -4.07 3.38 9.11
CA ARG A 27 -5.15 3.50 10.07
C ARG A 27 -4.74 4.39 11.24
N SER A 28 -5.59 5.33 11.59
CA SER A 28 -5.46 6.16 12.79
C SER A 28 -6.31 5.56 13.92
N LEU A 29 -5.72 5.35 15.08
CA LEU A 29 -6.37 4.77 16.25
C LEU A 29 -6.34 5.75 17.41
N CYS A 30 -7.41 5.78 18.20
CA CYS A 30 -7.49 6.42 19.51
C CYS A 30 -7.12 5.41 20.57
N MET A 31 -6.01 5.63 21.25
CA MET A 31 -5.65 4.88 22.46
C MET A 31 -6.24 5.56 23.68
N THR A 32 -6.90 4.79 24.53
CA THR A 32 -7.47 5.25 25.81
C THR A 32 -6.79 4.51 26.95
N HIS A 33 -6.58 5.19 28.08
CA HIS A 33 -6.21 4.54 29.35
C HIS A 33 -7.23 4.90 30.42
N HIS A 34 -8.09 3.97 30.77
CA HIS A 34 -9.21 4.20 31.67
C HIS A 34 -9.47 3.00 32.57
N GLN A 35 -9.57 3.27 33.89
CA GLN A 35 -9.78 2.25 34.92
C GLN A 35 -8.71 1.13 34.92
N GLY A 36 -7.46 1.50 34.65
CA GLY A 36 -6.33 0.58 34.61
C GLY A 36 -6.23 -0.26 33.32
N GLU A 37 -7.10 -0.04 32.35
CA GLU A 37 -7.08 -0.73 31.06
C GLU A 37 -6.67 0.22 29.93
N ILE A 38 -5.79 -0.25 29.04
CA ILE A 38 -5.43 0.45 27.81
C ILE A 38 -6.17 -0.20 26.67
N CYS A 39 -6.99 0.58 25.96
CA CYS A 39 -7.81 0.11 24.85
C CYS A 39 -7.52 0.91 23.59
N ALA A 40 -7.89 0.35 22.43
CA ALA A 40 -7.73 0.98 21.12
C ALA A 40 -9.08 1.03 20.40
N LEU A 41 -9.44 2.21 19.92
CA LEU A 41 -10.65 2.47 19.16
C LEU A 41 -10.31 3.08 17.81
N ASP A 42 -11.22 3.00 16.83
CA ASP A 42 -11.08 3.81 15.61
C ASP A 42 -11.04 5.30 16.01
N ASN A 43 -10.09 6.04 15.47
CA ASN A 43 -9.91 7.45 15.82
C ASN A 43 -10.95 8.37 15.19
N ARG A 44 -11.80 7.86 14.32
CA ARG A 44 -12.73 8.65 13.55
C ARG A 44 -14.14 8.63 14.16
N CYS A 45 -14.56 9.75 14.73
CA CYS A 45 -15.92 9.92 15.20
C CYS A 45 -16.93 9.76 14.06
N PRO A 46 -17.98 8.90 14.17
CA PRO A 46 -18.94 8.64 13.10
C PRO A 46 -19.78 9.86 12.74
N HIS A 47 -19.93 10.83 13.64
CA HIS A 47 -20.71 12.06 13.36
C HIS A 47 -20.13 12.84 12.17
N GLN A 48 -18.89 13.35 12.27
CA GLN A 48 -18.25 14.16 11.22
C GLN A 48 -16.73 13.89 11.09
N GLY A 49 -16.25 12.78 11.59
CA GLY A 49 -14.86 12.37 11.44
C GLY A 49 -13.87 13.04 12.43
N GLY A 50 -14.36 13.61 13.53
CA GLY A 50 -13.50 14.23 14.55
C GLY A 50 -12.53 13.22 15.15
N PRO A 51 -11.24 13.63 15.43
CA PRO A 51 -10.20 12.75 15.93
C PRO A 51 -10.38 12.48 17.42
N LEU A 52 -10.85 11.29 17.77
CA LEU A 52 -11.17 10.90 19.17
C LEU A 52 -9.93 10.92 20.08
N GLY A 53 -8.75 10.60 19.54
CA GLY A 53 -7.49 10.63 20.30
C GLY A 53 -6.98 12.04 20.65
N GLU A 54 -7.63 13.10 20.11
CA GLU A 54 -7.43 14.50 20.52
C GLU A 54 -8.50 14.97 21.51
N GLY A 55 -9.42 14.07 21.87
CA GLY A 55 -10.47 14.33 22.84
C GLY A 55 -10.04 14.17 24.29
N SER A 56 -10.98 13.86 25.16
CA SER A 56 -10.77 13.69 26.60
C SER A 56 -11.68 12.60 27.17
N ILE A 57 -11.29 12.03 28.31
CA ILE A 57 -12.19 11.21 29.11
C ILE A 57 -12.87 12.10 30.14
N GLU A 58 -14.17 12.26 30.03
CA GLU A 58 -14.99 13.09 30.92
C GLU A 58 -16.16 12.29 31.49
N ASN A 59 -16.27 12.27 32.81
CA ASN A 59 -17.31 11.49 33.52
C ASN A 59 -17.38 10.02 33.12
N GLY A 60 -16.21 9.43 32.77
CA GLY A 60 -16.12 8.03 32.33
C GLY A 60 -16.38 7.77 30.84
N TRP A 61 -16.63 8.83 30.08
CA TRP A 61 -16.87 8.76 28.62
C TRP A 61 -15.73 9.39 27.82
N LEU A 62 -15.35 8.77 26.71
CA LEU A 62 -14.47 9.36 25.70
C LEU A 62 -15.26 10.39 24.90
N ARG A 63 -14.91 11.65 25.03
CA ARG A 63 -15.59 12.78 24.38
C ARG A 63 -14.88 13.25 23.12
N CYS A 64 -15.63 13.29 22.02
CA CYS A 64 -15.16 13.84 20.75
C CYS A 64 -14.88 15.35 20.87
N PRO A 65 -13.68 15.85 20.45
CA PRO A 65 -13.29 17.24 20.63
C PRO A 65 -14.07 18.21 19.75
N TRP A 66 -14.74 17.74 18.68
CA TRP A 66 -15.45 18.64 17.76
C TRP A 66 -16.88 18.97 18.22
N HIS A 67 -17.68 17.95 18.58
CA HIS A 67 -19.10 18.17 18.85
C HIS A 67 -19.59 17.51 20.14
N GLY A 68 -18.68 16.99 20.97
CA GLY A 68 -19.00 16.46 22.28
C GLY A 68 -19.75 15.12 22.27
N TRP A 69 -19.68 14.34 21.18
CA TRP A 69 -20.20 12.98 21.17
C TRP A 69 -19.41 12.10 22.12
N ASP A 70 -20.10 11.27 22.87
CA ASP A 70 -19.54 10.42 23.92
C ASP A 70 -19.52 8.94 23.48
N PHE A 71 -18.44 8.25 23.84
CA PHE A 71 -18.24 6.81 23.58
C PHE A 71 -17.66 6.14 24.81
N ASP A 72 -17.97 4.87 25.03
CA ASP A 72 -17.27 4.09 26.06
C ASP A 72 -15.79 3.98 25.69
N PRO A 73 -14.86 4.39 26.55
CA PRO A 73 -13.44 4.42 26.23
C PRO A 73 -12.80 3.03 26.04
N ARG A 74 -13.52 1.95 26.35
CA ARG A 74 -13.04 0.58 26.23
C ARG A 74 -13.69 -0.17 25.07
N THR A 75 -14.99 0.02 24.87
CA THR A 75 -15.76 -0.73 23.86
C THR A 75 -16.08 0.08 22.61
N GLY A 76 -16.01 1.42 22.70
CA GLY A 76 -16.41 2.30 21.62
C GLY A 76 -17.93 2.48 21.48
N ASP A 77 -18.71 1.88 22.37
CA ASP A 77 -20.16 1.99 22.29
C ASP A 77 -20.64 3.40 22.61
N SER A 78 -21.68 3.85 21.93
CA SER A 78 -22.34 5.13 22.18
C SER A 78 -23.32 5.05 23.36
N PRO A 79 -23.49 6.12 24.18
CA PRO A 79 -24.49 6.15 25.23
C PRO A 79 -25.90 5.90 24.70
N GLY A 80 -26.68 5.05 25.38
CA GLY A 80 -28.06 4.80 25.00
C GLY A 80 -28.29 3.70 23.98
N GLY A 81 -27.26 2.96 23.58
CA GLY A 81 -27.36 1.77 22.73
C GLY A 81 -27.73 2.07 21.27
N HIS A 82 -27.30 3.21 20.76
CA HIS A 82 -27.39 3.55 19.34
C HIS A 82 -26.32 2.81 18.54
N ASP A 83 -26.60 2.50 17.26
CA ASP A 83 -25.68 1.81 16.32
C ASP A 83 -24.54 2.72 15.78
N ASP A 84 -24.25 3.83 16.45
CA ASP A 84 -23.28 4.85 16.04
C ASP A 84 -21.98 4.80 16.87
N GLY A 85 -21.61 3.65 17.40
CA GLY A 85 -20.35 3.39 18.06
C GLY A 85 -19.14 3.43 17.13
N VAL A 86 -17.95 3.30 17.71
CA VAL A 86 -16.67 3.18 16.97
C VAL A 86 -16.09 1.79 17.16
N GLU A 87 -15.39 1.30 16.13
CA GLU A 87 -14.75 -0.01 16.17
C GLU A 87 -13.69 -0.08 17.27
N ALA A 88 -13.72 -1.14 18.09
CA ALA A 88 -12.68 -1.44 19.06
C ALA A 88 -11.74 -2.52 18.56
N PHE A 89 -10.45 -2.37 18.89
CA PHE A 89 -9.37 -3.28 18.49
C PHE A 89 -8.82 -4.00 19.71
N GLN A 90 -8.42 -5.26 19.54
CA GLN A 90 -7.76 -5.99 20.61
C GLN A 90 -6.43 -5.35 20.97
N THR A 91 -6.17 -5.19 22.27
CA THR A 91 -4.92 -4.63 22.82
C THR A 91 -4.24 -5.67 23.72
N GLU A 92 -2.93 -5.61 23.78
CA GLU A 92 -2.10 -6.42 24.67
C GLU A 92 -0.96 -5.57 25.22
N VAL A 93 -0.85 -5.52 26.53
CA VAL A 93 0.27 -4.87 27.23
C VAL A 93 1.35 -5.92 27.44
N ARG A 94 2.55 -5.66 26.93
CA ARG A 94 3.75 -6.49 27.05
C ARG A 94 4.84 -5.72 27.81
N ASP A 95 5.90 -6.41 28.21
CA ASP A 95 7.02 -5.80 28.97
C ASP A 95 7.65 -4.63 28.23
N ASP A 96 7.66 -4.66 26.90
CA ASP A 96 8.28 -3.66 26.03
C ASP A 96 7.32 -2.60 25.46
N GLY A 97 6.01 -2.67 25.77
CA GLY A 97 5.02 -1.69 25.29
C GLY A 97 3.61 -2.21 25.10
N VAL A 98 2.78 -1.39 24.49
CA VAL A 98 1.38 -1.69 24.16
C VAL A 98 1.27 -2.07 22.69
N TYR A 99 0.57 -3.15 22.43
CA TYR A 99 0.33 -3.71 21.09
C TYR A 99 -1.14 -3.67 20.73
N VAL A 100 -1.44 -3.41 19.47
CA VAL A 100 -2.80 -3.48 18.92
C VAL A 100 -2.85 -4.51 17.79
N SER A 101 -3.90 -5.32 17.77
CA SER A 101 -4.18 -6.30 16.72
C SER A 101 -5.01 -5.64 15.63
N VAL A 102 -4.42 -5.47 14.44
CA VAL A 102 -5.08 -4.88 13.27
C VAL A 102 -5.00 -5.82 12.08
N PRO A 103 -5.94 -5.72 11.10
CA PRO A 103 -5.80 -6.44 9.84
C PRO A 103 -4.44 -6.17 9.19
N GLU A 104 -3.80 -7.20 8.63
CA GLU A 104 -2.47 -7.08 8.01
C GLU A 104 -2.42 -5.97 6.95
N GLU A 105 -3.50 -5.79 6.20
CA GLU A 105 -3.62 -4.73 5.19
C GLU A 105 -3.62 -3.32 5.80
N ASP A 106 -4.19 -3.13 6.97
CA ASP A 106 -4.21 -1.84 7.67
C ASP A 106 -2.83 -1.51 8.27
N ALA A 107 -2.05 -2.53 8.61
CA ALA A 107 -0.69 -2.37 9.14
C ALA A 107 0.35 -1.96 8.08
N HIS A 108 -0.02 -2.00 6.79
CA HIS A 108 0.84 -1.64 5.68
C HIS A 108 0.72 -0.15 5.33
N VAL A 109 1.84 0.56 5.35
CA VAL A 109 1.88 1.94 4.84
C VAL A 109 1.71 1.91 3.32
N ARG A 110 0.64 2.51 2.81
CA ARG A 110 0.36 2.59 1.38
C ARG A 110 1.44 3.41 0.67
N THR A 111 2.07 2.81 -0.31
CA THR A 111 3.14 3.41 -1.10
C THR A 111 2.66 3.79 -2.50
N SER A 112 3.47 4.56 -3.25
CA SER A 112 3.19 4.85 -4.66
C SER A 112 3.14 3.57 -5.51
N THR A 113 3.92 2.53 -5.16
CA THR A 113 3.87 1.23 -5.85
C THR A 113 2.58 0.48 -5.59
N ASP A 114 1.93 0.66 -4.44
CA ASP A 114 0.58 0.12 -4.21
C ASP A 114 -0.43 0.78 -5.12
N VAL A 115 -0.36 2.11 -5.28
CA VAL A 115 -1.24 2.84 -6.20
C VAL A 115 -1.06 2.34 -7.64
N VAL A 116 0.18 2.12 -8.07
CA VAL A 116 0.46 1.54 -9.40
C VAL A 116 -0.18 0.16 -9.53
N ALA A 117 0.03 -0.74 -8.57
CA ALA A 117 -0.51 -2.10 -8.62
C ALA A 117 -2.05 -2.12 -8.62
N GLU A 118 -2.69 -1.27 -7.81
CA GLU A 118 -4.14 -1.09 -7.78
C GLU A 118 -4.67 -0.55 -9.12
N THR A 119 -3.98 0.43 -9.70
CA THR A 119 -4.34 1.01 -11.00
C THR A 119 -4.28 -0.04 -12.11
N LEU A 120 -3.24 -0.88 -12.14
CA LEU A 120 -3.15 -1.99 -13.09
C LEU A 120 -4.36 -2.94 -12.98
N VAL A 121 -4.75 -3.31 -11.75
CA VAL A 121 -5.94 -4.13 -11.51
C VAL A 121 -7.21 -3.44 -12.04
N ASN A 122 -7.37 -2.14 -11.79
CA ASN A 122 -8.53 -1.36 -12.23
C ASN A 122 -8.58 -1.22 -13.76
N TRP A 123 -7.43 -1.19 -14.43
CA TRP A 123 -7.32 -1.19 -15.90
C TRP A 123 -7.50 -2.59 -16.52
N GLY A 124 -7.78 -3.60 -15.70
CA GLY A 124 -8.07 -4.95 -16.18
C GLY A 124 -6.84 -5.84 -16.39
N VAL A 125 -5.65 -5.42 -15.95
CA VAL A 125 -4.46 -6.28 -15.95
C VAL A 125 -4.67 -7.42 -14.98
N ARG A 126 -4.63 -8.65 -15.50
CA ARG A 126 -4.79 -9.88 -14.71
C ARG A 126 -3.53 -10.73 -14.66
N TRP A 127 -2.57 -10.45 -15.53
CA TRP A 127 -1.32 -11.19 -15.64
C TRP A 127 -0.14 -10.24 -15.65
N VAL A 128 0.85 -10.54 -14.83
CA VAL A 128 2.15 -9.88 -14.83
C VAL A 128 3.21 -10.94 -15.06
N PHE A 129 3.97 -10.82 -16.14
CA PHE A 129 5.08 -11.68 -16.47
C PHE A 129 6.38 -10.97 -16.15
N GLY A 130 7.31 -11.57 -15.42
CA GLY A 130 8.52 -10.81 -15.15
C GLY A 130 9.53 -11.46 -14.25
N MET A 131 10.53 -10.66 -13.93
CA MET A 131 11.63 -11.02 -13.05
C MET A 131 11.79 -9.96 -11.95
N VAL A 132 11.83 -10.44 -10.72
CA VAL A 132 12.06 -9.61 -9.54
C VAL A 132 13.57 -9.42 -9.34
N GLY A 133 13.96 -8.21 -9.00
CA GLY A 133 15.33 -7.89 -8.63
C GLY A 133 15.37 -6.59 -7.81
N HIS A 134 16.58 -6.18 -7.44
CA HIS A 134 16.79 -5.12 -6.46
C HIS A 134 16.03 -3.81 -6.77
N SER A 135 16.02 -3.40 -8.04
CA SER A 135 15.44 -2.11 -8.46
C SER A 135 13.92 -2.09 -8.60
N ASN A 136 13.22 -3.21 -8.41
CA ASN A 136 11.76 -3.30 -8.52
C ASN A 136 11.08 -3.99 -7.33
N LEU A 137 11.79 -4.18 -6.20
CA LEU A 137 11.27 -4.90 -5.02
C LEU A 137 9.98 -4.31 -4.47
N GLY A 138 9.89 -2.98 -4.33
CA GLY A 138 8.68 -2.32 -3.82
C GLY A 138 7.46 -2.56 -4.71
N LEU A 139 7.65 -2.51 -6.04
CA LEU A 139 6.59 -2.80 -6.98
C LEU A 139 6.23 -4.29 -6.99
N ALA A 140 7.22 -5.18 -6.95
CA ALA A 140 6.99 -6.62 -6.88
C ALA A 140 6.18 -7.01 -5.63
N ASP A 141 6.48 -6.39 -4.47
CA ASP A 141 5.73 -6.62 -3.24
C ASP A 141 4.29 -6.07 -3.32
N ALA A 142 4.07 -4.90 -3.93
CA ALA A 142 2.73 -4.39 -4.18
C ALA A 142 1.91 -5.33 -5.11
N LEU A 143 2.53 -5.85 -6.18
CA LEU A 143 1.91 -6.84 -7.05
C LEU A 143 1.60 -8.16 -6.31
N ARG A 144 2.51 -8.62 -5.42
CA ARG A 144 2.29 -9.79 -4.56
C ARG A 144 1.05 -9.62 -3.69
N ARG A 145 0.84 -8.42 -3.11
CA ARG A 145 -0.37 -8.12 -2.31
C ARG A 145 -1.64 -8.20 -3.15
N GLN A 146 -1.63 -7.71 -4.39
CA GLN A 146 -2.80 -7.85 -5.28
C GLN A 146 -3.03 -9.30 -5.71
N ALA A 147 -1.96 -10.06 -5.92
CA ALA A 147 -2.05 -11.49 -6.22
C ALA A 147 -2.61 -12.29 -5.03
N GLY A 148 -2.17 -11.98 -3.79
CA GLY A 148 -2.70 -12.57 -2.56
C GLY A 148 -4.20 -12.31 -2.35
N LYS A 149 -4.72 -11.20 -2.88
CA LYS A 149 -6.16 -10.87 -2.91
C LYS A 149 -6.91 -11.52 -4.10
N GLY A 150 -6.25 -12.36 -4.89
CA GLY A 150 -6.83 -13.02 -6.07
C GLY A 150 -7.17 -12.08 -7.24
N ARG A 151 -6.63 -10.85 -7.25
CA ARG A 151 -6.96 -9.83 -8.24
C ARG A 151 -6.12 -9.91 -9.50
N MET A 152 -4.94 -10.51 -9.42
CA MET A 152 -4.02 -10.76 -10.54
C MET A 152 -3.15 -11.99 -10.27
N SER A 153 -2.41 -12.42 -11.28
CA SER A 153 -1.42 -13.50 -11.19
C SER A 153 -0.05 -13.01 -11.64
N TYR A 154 0.99 -13.40 -10.91
CA TYR A 154 2.38 -13.16 -11.28
C TYR A 154 3.02 -14.45 -11.81
N VAL A 155 3.63 -14.35 -12.99
CA VAL A 155 4.34 -15.46 -13.64
C VAL A 155 5.81 -15.12 -13.71
N ALA A 156 6.62 -15.82 -12.92
CA ALA A 156 8.07 -15.68 -12.98
C ALA A 156 8.62 -16.22 -14.30
N ILE A 157 9.50 -15.46 -14.93
CA ILE A 157 10.20 -15.86 -16.16
C ILE A 157 11.72 -15.90 -15.93
N ARG A 158 12.47 -16.45 -16.87
CA ARG A 158 13.92 -16.58 -16.76
C ARG A 158 14.71 -15.65 -17.67
N HIS A 159 14.02 -14.95 -18.55
CA HIS A 159 14.59 -13.92 -19.44
C HIS A 159 13.50 -12.89 -19.78
N GLU A 160 13.81 -11.63 -19.62
CA GLU A 160 12.82 -10.52 -19.71
C GLU A 160 12.15 -10.45 -21.09
N GLY A 161 12.89 -10.77 -22.15
CA GLY A 161 12.30 -10.88 -23.49
C GLY A 161 11.11 -11.85 -23.57
N ALA A 162 11.15 -12.95 -22.81
CA ALA A 162 10.01 -13.86 -22.74
C ALA A 162 8.79 -13.19 -22.09
N ALA A 163 9.00 -12.30 -21.11
CA ALA A 163 7.90 -11.54 -20.49
C ALA A 163 7.21 -10.61 -21.48
N SER A 164 7.98 -9.85 -22.27
CA SER A 164 7.42 -8.92 -23.26
C SER A 164 6.72 -9.65 -24.41
N PHE A 165 7.26 -10.77 -24.88
CA PHE A 165 6.56 -11.64 -25.85
C PHE A 165 5.28 -12.27 -25.27
N ALA A 166 5.27 -12.66 -23.98
CA ALA A 166 4.06 -13.15 -23.33
C ALA A 166 2.97 -12.06 -23.26
N VAL A 167 3.35 -10.81 -22.96
CA VAL A 167 2.43 -9.66 -23.00
C VAL A 167 1.89 -9.43 -24.41
N SER A 168 2.76 -9.46 -25.44
CA SER A 168 2.35 -9.33 -26.83
C SER A 168 1.36 -10.40 -27.22
N ALA A 169 1.70 -11.66 -26.98
CA ALA A 169 0.83 -12.80 -27.31
C ALA A 169 -0.52 -12.73 -26.57
N TYR A 170 -0.50 -12.41 -25.29
CA TYR A 170 -1.73 -12.27 -24.51
C TYR A 170 -2.63 -11.16 -25.07
N GLY A 171 -2.05 -9.99 -25.37
CA GLY A 171 -2.77 -8.86 -25.95
C GLY A 171 -3.38 -9.19 -27.31
N LYS A 172 -2.63 -9.84 -28.21
CA LYS A 172 -3.08 -10.28 -29.53
C LYS A 172 -4.23 -11.28 -29.45
N LEU A 173 -4.14 -12.25 -28.54
CA LEU A 173 -5.13 -13.33 -28.43
C LEU A 173 -6.41 -12.91 -27.72
N THR A 174 -6.32 -11.97 -26.75
CA THR A 174 -7.44 -11.65 -25.87
C THR A 174 -8.00 -10.25 -26.04
N GLY A 175 -7.26 -9.35 -26.67
CA GLY A 175 -7.56 -7.90 -26.71
C GLY A 175 -7.46 -7.22 -25.35
N ARG A 176 -6.92 -7.89 -24.33
CA ARG A 176 -6.82 -7.38 -22.95
C ARG A 176 -5.37 -7.07 -22.58
N PRO A 177 -5.13 -6.07 -21.71
CA PRO A 177 -3.77 -5.75 -21.30
C PRO A 177 -3.22 -6.80 -20.34
N ALA A 178 -1.93 -7.09 -20.51
CA ALA A 178 -1.08 -7.72 -19.51
C ALA A 178 0.13 -6.80 -19.20
N ALA A 179 0.87 -7.07 -18.15
CA ALA A 179 2.08 -6.32 -17.83
C ALA A 179 3.32 -7.22 -17.87
N CYS A 180 4.46 -6.64 -18.24
CA CYS A 180 5.77 -7.23 -18.01
C CYS A 180 6.57 -6.41 -17.01
N LEU A 181 7.38 -7.10 -16.19
CA LEU A 181 8.18 -6.50 -15.13
C LEU A 181 9.65 -6.89 -15.31
N ALA A 182 10.54 -5.90 -15.30
CA ALA A 182 11.98 -6.09 -15.36
C ALA A 182 12.73 -5.19 -14.39
N ILE A 183 14.00 -5.52 -14.13
CA ILE A 183 14.92 -4.66 -13.39
C ILE A 183 15.41 -3.49 -14.26
N ALA A 184 16.15 -2.56 -13.65
CA ALA A 184 16.79 -1.43 -14.32
C ALA A 184 17.85 -1.89 -15.36
N GLY A 185 18.20 -0.99 -16.26
CA GLY A 185 19.30 -1.16 -17.22
C GLY A 185 19.06 -2.30 -18.21
N PRO A 186 19.99 -3.28 -18.30
CA PRO A 186 19.93 -4.35 -19.31
C PRO A 186 18.70 -5.24 -19.17
N GLY A 187 18.16 -5.46 -17.96
CA GLY A 187 16.92 -6.19 -17.77
C GLY A 187 15.72 -5.48 -18.43
N ALA A 188 15.66 -4.16 -18.30
CA ALA A 188 14.64 -3.36 -18.98
C ALA A 188 14.79 -3.40 -20.50
N THR A 189 16.02 -3.25 -21.04
CA THR A 189 16.24 -3.27 -22.49
C THR A 189 15.95 -4.62 -23.12
N ASN A 190 16.07 -5.73 -22.38
CA ASN A 190 15.65 -7.05 -22.86
C ASN A 190 14.15 -7.15 -23.18
N LEU A 191 13.33 -6.24 -22.67
CA LEU A 191 11.89 -6.17 -23.02
C LEU A 191 11.63 -5.62 -24.41
N LEU A 192 12.56 -4.84 -25.00
CA LEU A 192 12.31 -4.04 -26.21
C LEU A 192 11.85 -4.86 -27.40
N THR A 193 12.42 -6.05 -27.64
CA THR A 193 12.07 -6.89 -28.79
C THR A 193 10.60 -7.33 -28.77
N GLY A 194 10.14 -7.85 -27.63
CA GLY A 194 8.73 -8.27 -27.51
C GLY A 194 7.76 -7.09 -27.42
N LEU A 195 8.19 -5.94 -26.92
CA LEU A 195 7.38 -4.71 -26.96
C LEU A 195 7.28 -4.15 -28.37
N TRP A 196 8.34 -4.26 -29.19
CA TRP A 196 8.27 -3.93 -30.61
C TRP A 196 7.23 -4.81 -31.33
N ASP A 197 7.24 -6.10 -31.08
CA ASP A 197 6.26 -7.05 -31.61
C ASP A 197 4.82 -6.67 -31.19
N ALA A 198 4.61 -6.30 -29.90
CA ALA A 198 3.32 -5.80 -29.43
C ALA A 198 2.92 -4.47 -30.10
N HIS A 199 3.89 -3.56 -30.26
CA HIS A 199 3.67 -2.24 -30.86
C HIS A 199 3.20 -2.30 -32.30
N VAL A 200 3.85 -3.13 -33.13
CA VAL A 200 3.53 -3.28 -34.56
C VAL A 200 2.11 -3.82 -34.73
N ASP A 201 1.70 -4.78 -33.92
CA ASP A 201 0.38 -5.40 -33.99
C ASP A 201 -0.67 -4.71 -33.10
N HIS A 202 -0.35 -3.58 -32.51
CA HIS A 202 -1.22 -2.82 -31.63
C HIS A 202 -1.77 -3.63 -30.44
N ALA A 203 -1.02 -4.62 -29.96
CA ALA A 203 -1.40 -5.43 -28.82
C ALA A 203 -1.33 -4.61 -27.52
N PRO A 204 -2.40 -4.61 -26.70
CA PRO A 204 -2.38 -3.87 -25.44
C PRO A 204 -1.41 -4.50 -24.43
N GLY A 205 -0.50 -3.69 -23.89
CA GLY A 205 0.48 -4.15 -22.91
C GLY A 205 1.11 -3.01 -22.12
N ILE A 206 1.60 -3.32 -20.94
CA ILE A 206 2.25 -2.36 -20.04
C ILE A 206 3.61 -2.91 -19.63
N ALA A 207 4.67 -2.11 -19.85
CA ALA A 207 6.00 -2.43 -19.34
C ALA A 207 6.27 -1.66 -18.05
N LEU A 208 6.69 -2.39 -17.03
CA LEU A 208 7.07 -1.88 -15.72
C LEU A 208 8.56 -2.17 -15.52
N THR A 209 9.35 -1.13 -15.29
CA THR A 209 10.79 -1.30 -15.12
C THR A 209 11.25 -0.69 -13.81
N GLY A 210 12.21 -1.33 -13.17
CA GLY A 210 12.97 -0.67 -12.12
C GLY A 210 13.81 0.48 -12.68
N GLN A 211 14.31 1.32 -11.77
CA GLN A 211 15.33 2.34 -12.05
C GLN A 211 16.27 2.40 -10.85
N VAL A 212 17.41 3.03 -11.01
CA VAL A 212 18.32 3.31 -9.89
C VAL A 212 17.65 4.24 -8.88
N GLN A 213 18.11 4.22 -7.64
CA GLN A 213 17.59 5.10 -6.59
C GLN A 213 17.69 6.58 -7.00
N SER A 214 16.68 7.38 -6.66
CA SER A 214 16.57 8.79 -7.08
C SER A 214 17.81 9.63 -6.80
N GLN A 215 18.51 9.36 -5.69
CA GLN A 215 19.76 10.05 -5.32
C GLN A 215 20.94 9.76 -6.25
N TRP A 216 20.90 8.67 -7.02
CA TRP A 216 21.95 8.26 -7.96
C TRP A 216 21.58 8.57 -9.41
N PHE A 217 20.34 9.00 -9.66
CA PHE A 217 19.85 9.30 -11.01
C PHE A 217 20.63 10.48 -11.63
N GLY A 218 21.08 10.30 -12.86
CA GLY A 218 21.90 11.28 -13.58
C GLY A 218 23.41 11.24 -13.25
N ARG A 219 23.88 10.21 -12.55
CA ARG A 219 25.27 10.07 -12.12
C ARG A 219 26.02 8.90 -12.77
N ALA A 220 25.46 8.32 -13.82
CA ALA A 220 25.98 7.13 -14.49
C ALA A 220 26.17 5.95 -13.52
N ALA A 221 25.22 5.76 -12.60
CA ALA A 221 25.23 4.66 -11.65
C ALA A 221 25.10 3.31 -12.38
N PHE A 222 25.55 2.23 -11.72
CA PHE A 222 25.41 0.88 -12.27
C PHE A 222 23.95 0.56 -12.62
N GLN A 223 23.71 0.10 -13.84
CA GLN A 223 22.38 -0.16 -14.43
C GLN A 223 21.51 1.09 -14.68
N GLU A 224 22.03 2.29 -14.49
CA GLU A 224 21.32 3.49 -14.91
C GLU A 224 21.25 3.56 -16.44
N LEU A 225 20.04 3.81 -16.95
CA LEU A 225 19.79 4.03 -18.36
C LEU A 225 18.61 4.99 -18.52
N ASP A 226 18.62 5.83 -19.53
CA ASP A 226 17.46 6.61 -19.94
C ASP A 226 16.41 5.69 -20.59
N LEU A 227 15.65 5.03 -19.71
CA LEU A 227 14.62 4.09 -20.14
C LEU A 227 13.43 4.79 -20.81
N ARG A 228 13.17 6.06 -20.47
CA ARG A 228 12.11 6.81 -21.13
C ARG A 228 12.41 6.97 -22.62
N SER A 229 13.64 7.37 -22.97
CA SER A 229 14.06 7.46 -24.37
C SER A 229 14.15 6.08 -25.03
N ALA A 230 14.69 5.07 -24.35
CA ALA A 230 14.82 3.72 -24.88
C ALA A 230 13.46 3.09 -25.27
N PHE A 231 12.42 3.32 -24.49
CA PHE A 231 11.08 2.80 -24.76
C PHE A 231 10.23 3.67 -25.70
N GLY A 232 10.66 4.89 -25.99
CA GLY A 232 9.91 5.85 -26.82
C GLY A 232 9.56 5.33 -28.22
N GLY A 233 10.43 4.52 -28.82
CA GLY A 233 10.19 3.93 -30.16
C GLY A 233 9.29 2.68 -30.18
N VAL A 234 9.00 2.08 -29.02
CA VAL A 234 8.25 0.81 -28.92
C VAL A 234 6.99 0.96 -28.04
N SER A 235 6.67 2.16 -27.61
CA SER A 235 5.50 2.43 -26.78
C SER A 235 4.78 3.72 -27.22
N ARG A 236 3.49 3.82 -26.94
CA ARG A 236 2.71 5.05 -27.15
C ARG A 236 3.00 6.11 -26.10
N TRP A 237 3.42 5.69 -24.95
CA TRP A 237 3.73 6.55 -23.81
C TRP A 237 4.80 5.89 -22.96
N SER A 238 5.75 6.68 -22.50
CA SER A 238 6.82 6.27 -21.58
C SER A 238 7.10 7.38 -20.60
N ALA A 239 7.17 7.05 -19.31
CA ALA A 239 7.49 8.01 -18.25
C ALA A 239 8.33 7.36 -17.16
N THR A 240 9.10 8.18 -16.47
CA THR A 240 9.83 7.82 -15.26
C THR A 240 9.12 8.44 -14.05
N MET A 241 8.72 7.62 -13.11
CA MET A 241 8.15 8.07 -11.83
C MET A 241 9.30 8.42 -10.89
N LEU A 242 9.34 9.66 -10.42
CA LEU A 242 10.31 10.15 -9.44
C LEU A 242 9.60 10.56 -8.15
N ALA A 243 10.32 10.56 -7.02
CA ALA A 243 9.74 10.84 -5.70
C ALA A 243 9.04 12.22 -5.59
N ASN A 244 9.41 13.17 -6.42
CA ASN A 244 8.91 14.57 -6.40
C ASN A 244 8.14 14.93 -7.67
N THR A 245 7.62 13.97 -8.43
CA THR A 245 6.84 14.23 -9.63
C THR A 245 5.36 14.30 -9.26
N ASP A 246 4.69 15.41 -9.57
CA ASP A 246 3.22 15.49 -9.57
C ASP A 246 2.70 14.69 -10.77
N TYR A 247 1.74 13.78 -10.54
CA TYR A 247 1.17 12.89 -11.56
C TYR A 247 -0.31 13.21 -11.79
#